data_f0042e960adf743c8eac7ed52369a34d
#
_entry.id   f0042e960adf743c8eac7ed52369a34d
#
_cell.length_a   1.000
_cell.length_b   1.000
_cell.length_c   1.000
_cell.angle_alpha   90.00
_cell.angle_beta   90.00
_cell.angle_gamma   90.00
#
_symmetry.space_group_name_H-M   'P 1'
#
loop_
_entity.id
_entity.type
_entity.pdbx_description
1 polymer ?
#
loop_
_entity_poly.entity_id
_entity_poly.type
_entity_poly.pdbx_seq_one_letter_code
_entity_poly.pdbx_strand_id
1 'polypeptide(L)'
;ISTFYYPIALGFFQNIPSLSTITDDRMLSSIFGGLFIGFSLGIVIRCGASTGGMDIPPLILNKKFGLPVSVMLYVFDFLILIGQALFCDKEAILYGILLVMTYTIVLDKILVIGQAQTQVKIISQKSDEINEAITRKMDRGSTLLHTETGYLHSRQNMILTVISNRELSKLNQLVM
;
A
#
# COMPACT_ATOMS: atom_id res chain seq x y z
N ILE A 1 -15.37 6.06 -18.47
CA ILE A 1 -14.42 5.47 -19.44
C ILE A 1 -14.19 3.99 -19.07
N SER A 2 -13.84 3.67 -17.83
CA SER A 2 -13.59 2.30 -17.38
C SER A 2 -14.78 1.36 -17.61
N THR A 3 -16.00 1.81 -17.35
CA THR A 3 -17.25 1.04 -17.51
C THR A 3 -17.48 0.57 -18.95
N PHE A 4 -17.05 1.33 -19.95
CA PHE A 4 -17.15 0.95 -21.36
C PHE A 4 -15.96 0.12 -21.83
N TYR A 5 -14.77 0.43 -21.33
CA TYR A 5 -13.54 -0.26 -21.74
C TYR A 5 -13.47 -1.69 -21.22
N TYR A 6 -13.92 -1.93 -19.99
CA TYR A 6 -13.86 -3.24 -19.35
C TYR A 6 -14.58 -4.36 -20.11
N PRO A 7 -15.86 -4.20 -20.53
CA PRO A 7 -16.54 -5.25 -21.30
C PRO A 7 -15.87 -5.54 -22.66
N ILE A 8 -15.33 -4.51 -23.32
CA ILE A 8 -14.65 -4.66 -24.62
C ILE A 8 -13.34 -5.44 -24.42
N ALA A 9 -12.54 -5.07 -23.46
CA ALA A 9 -11.31 -5.77 -23.14
C ALA A 9 -11.58 -7.22 -22.71
N LEU A 10 -12.58 -7.45 -21.87
CA LEU A 10 -12.97 -8.79 -21.42
C LEU A 10 -13.38 -9.66 -22.61
N GLY A 11 -14.23 -9.15 -23.51
CA GLY A 11 -14.65 -9.85 -24.72
C GLY A 11 -13.48 -10.21 -25.64
N PHE A 12 -12.48 -9.31 -25.75
CA PHE A 12 -11.27 -9.57 -26.52
C PHE A 12 -10.46 -10.72 -25.91
N PHE A 13 -10.23 -10.70 -24.60
CA PHE A 13 -9.46 -11.75 -23.91
C PHE A 13 -10.19 -13.09 -23.87
N GLN A 14 -11.52 -13.11 -23.76
CA GLN A 14 -12.30 -14.34 -23.79
C GLN A 14 -12.25 -15.07 -25.13
N ASN A 15 -12.01 -14.34 -26.23
CA ASN A 15 -11.87 -14.92 -27.56
C ASN A 15 -10.49 -15.58 -27.82
N ILE A 16 -9.55 -15.47 -26.89
CA ILE A 16 -8.23 -16.11 -27.01
C ILE A 16 -8.30 -17.48 -26.30
N PRO A 17 -8.32 -18.62 -27.03
CA PRO A 17 -8.49 -19.93 -26.42
C PRO A 17 -7.42 -20.29 -25.39
N SER A 18 -6.19 -19.79 -25.59
CA SER A 18 -5.06 -20.06 -24.69
C SER A 18 -5.17 -19.34 -23.33
N LEU A 19 -6.03 -18.34 -23.21
CA LEU A 19 -6.23 -17.57 -21.97
C LEU A 19 -7.52 -17.96 -21.24
N SER A 20 -8.47 -18.60 -21.93
CA SER A 20 -9.76 -18.97 -21.36
C SER A 20 -9.65 -20.11 -20.33
N THR A 21 -8.62 -20.97 -20.44
CA THR A 21 -8.37 -22.12 -19.55
C THR A 21 -6.91 -22.19 -19.16
N ILE A 22 -6.45 -21.23 -18.33
CA ILE A 22 -5.08 -21.25 -17.79
C ILE A 22 -4.96 -22.36 -16.74
N THR A 23 -6.02 -22.61 -15.98
CA THR A 23 -6.08 -23.65 -14.96
C THR A 23 -7.53 -24.05 -14.68
N ASP A 24 -7.75 -25.34 -14.47
CA ASP A 24 -9.02 -25.88 -14.01
C ASP A 24 -9.14 -25.90 -12.47
N ASP A 25 -8.03 -25.60 -11.79
CA ASP A 25 -7.99 -25.54 -10.33
C ASP A 25 -8.58 -24.20 -9.84
N ARG A 26 -9.75 -24.28 -9.19
CA ARG A 26 -10.47 -23.13 -8.64
C ARG A 26 -9.71 -22.41 -7.55
N MET A 27 -8.93 -23.16 -6.74
CA MET A 27 -8.13 -22.56 -5.68
C MET A 27 -6.99 -21.71 -6.28
N LEU A 28 -6.29 -22.27 -7.25
CA LEU A 28 -5.23 -21.56 -7.95
C LEU A 28 -5.77 -20.32 -8.68
N SER A 29 -6.90 -20.45 -9.36
CA SER A 29 -7.60 -19.33 -10.01
C SER A 29 -7.98 -18.22 -9.02
N SER A 30 -8.46 -18.58 -7.83
CA SER A 30 -8.84 -17.60 -6.79
C SER A 30 -7.62 -16.83 -6.28
N ILE A 31 -6.49 -17.52 -6.05
CA ILE A 31 -5.27 -16.87 -5.56
C ILE A 31 -4.68 -15.93 -6.63
N PHE A 32 -4.47 -16.44 -7.85
CA PHE A 32 -3.90 -15.60 -8.92
C PHE A 32 -4.85 -14.48 -9.35
N GLY A 33 -6.15 -14.76 -9.42
CA GLY A 33 -7.17 -13.74 -9.67
C GLY A 33 -7.11 -12.63 -8.61
N GLY A 34 -7.04 -13.00 -7.32
CA GLY A 34 -6.89 -12.05 -6.22
C GLY A 34 -5.60 -11.23 -6.31
N LEU A 35 -4.46 -11.85 -6.67
CA LEU A 35 -3.19 -11.14 -6.87
C LEU A 35 -3.30 -10.08 -7.98
N PHE A 36 -3.81 -10.44 -9.15
CA PHE A 36 -3.93 -9.52 -10.28
C PHE A 36 -4.96 -8.41 -10.03
N ILE A 37 -6.10 -8.74 -9.42
CA ILE A 37 -7.13 -7.74 -9.07
C ILE A 37 -6.56 -6.76 -8.04
N GLY A 38 -5.93 -7.25 -6.97
CA GLY A 38 -5.35 -6.42 -5.93
C GLY A 38 -4.25 -5.50 -6.45
N PHE A 39 -3.40 -6.02 -7.34
CA PHE A 39 -2.35 -5.25 -8.01
C PHE A 39 -2.93 -4.14 -8.89
N SER A 40 -3.87 -4.48 -9.76
CA SER A 40 -4.49 -3.54 -10.70
C SER A 40 -5.26 -2.45 -9.97
N LEU A 41 -6.10 -2.84 -9.01
CA LEU A 41 -6.90 -1.91 -8.21
C LEU A 41 -6.01 -1.00 -7.36
N GLY A 42 -4.95 -1.55 -6.77
CA GLY A 42 -3.97 -0.78 -6.00
C GLY A 42 -3.28 0.31 -6.81
N ILE A 43 -2.89 0.01 -8.04
CA ILE A 43 -2.30 1.02 -8.95
C ILE A 43 -3.32 2.10 -9.29
N VAL A 44 -4.55 1.72 -9.67
CA VAL A 44 -5.62 2.66 -10.04
C VAL A 44 -5.91 3.64 -8.91
N ILE A 45 -6.13 3.12 -7.69
CA ILE A 45 -6.42 3.96 -6.52
C ILE A 45 -5.23 4.84 -6.17
N ARG A 46 -4.01 4.33 -6.29
CA ARG A 46 -2.79 5.10 -6.01
C ARG A 46 -2.57 6.24 -7.00
N CYS A 47 -3.02 6.10 -8.24
CA CYS A 47 -3.06 7.17 -9.22
C CYS A 47 -4.17 8.21 -8.96
N GLY A 48 -4.93 8.07 -7.88
CA GLY A 48 -6.07 8.95 -7.56
C GLY A 48 -7.29 8.70 -8.43
N ALA A 49 -7.33 7.55 -9.11
CA ALA A 49 -8.43 7.14 -9.97
C ALA A 49 -9.35 6.12 -9.26
N SER A 50 -10.44 5.77 -9.91
CA SER A 50 -11.41 4.75 -9.49
C SER A 50 -11.77 3.89 -10.69
N THR A 51 -12.07 2.61 -10.45
CA THR A 51 -12.56 1.71 -11.49
C THR A 51 -14.00 2.02 -11.92
N GLY A 52 -14.71 2.81 -11.12
CA GLY A 52 -16.11 3.17 -11.36
C GLY A 52 -17.11 2.14 -10.83
N GLY A 53 -16.67 1.25 -9.96
CA GLY A 53 -17.45 0.19 -9.34
C GLY A 53 -17.65 0.36 -7.84
N MET A 54 -17.63 -0.76 -7.11
CA MET A 54 -17.78 -0.81 -5.64
C MET A 54 -16.60 -0.21 -4.86
N ASP A 55 -15.55 0.21 -5.52
CA ASP A 55 -14.44 0.97 -4.94
C ASP A 55 -14.80 2.43 -4.60
N ILE A 56 -15.88 2.98 -5.19
CA ILE A 56 -16.30 4.38 -4.96
C ILE A 56 -16.72 4.63 -3.51
N PRO A 57 -17.63 3.85 -2.87
CA PRO A 57 -18.01 4.06 -1.48
C PRO A 57 -16.82 4.05 -0.50
N PRO A 58 -15.87 3.08 -0.56
CA PRO A 58 -14.65 3.09 0.23
C PRO A 58 -13.81 4.35 0.05
N LEU A 59 -13.65 4.83 -1.19
CA LEU A 59 -12.88 6.04 -1.47
C LEU A 59 -13.54 7.30 -0.88
N ILE A 60 -14.87 7.40 -0.92
CA ILE A 60 -15.62 8.50 -0.29
C ILE A 60 -15.46 8.46 1.23
N LEU A 61 -15.58 7.27 1.83
CA LEU A 61 -15.42 7.10 3.28
C LEU A 61 -13.99 7.41 3.74
N ASN A 62 -12.99 7.00 2.96
CA ASN A 62 -11.61 7.39 3.21
C ASN A 62 -11.42 8.91 3.20
N LYS A 63 -11.96 9.59 2.19
CA LYS A 63 -11.85 11.05 2.07
C LYS A 63 -12.58 11.79 3.19
N LYS A 64 -13.70 11.26 3.66
CA LYS A 64 -14.55 11.92 4.68
C LYS A 64 -14.13 11.60 6.11
N PHE A 65 -13.73 10.37 6.37
CA PHE A 65 -13.47 9.85 7.72
C PHE A 65 -12.02 9.41 7.94
N GLY A 66 -11.17 9.43 6.91
CA GLY A 66 -9.77 8.97 7.00
C GLY A 66 -9.60 7.46 7.17
N LEU A 67 -10.66 6.67 6.91
CA LEU A 67 -10.61 5.22 7.07
C LEU A 67 -9.76 4.57 5.95
N PRO A 68 -8.96 3.53 6.25
CA PRO A 68 -8.17 2.84 5.23
C PRO A 68 -9.07 2.27 4.13
N VAL A 69 -8.71 2.53 2.86
CA VAL A 69 -9.49 2.08 1.70
C VAL A 69 -9.58 0.57 1.64
N SER A 70 -8.47 -0.14 1.91
CA SER A 70 -8.41 -1.60 1.92
C SER A 70 -9.36 -2.23 2.93
N VAL A 71 -9.46 -1.65 4.13
CA VAL A 71 -10.38 -2.13 5.18
C VAL A 71 -11.83 -1.94 4.76
N MET A 72 -12.15 -0.79 4.16
CA MET A 72 -13.52 -0.52 3.71
C MET A 72 -13.93 -1.44 2.55
N LEU A 73 -13.04 -1.67 1.59
CA LEU A 73 -13.27 -2.65 0.53
C LEU A 73 -13.55 -4.03 1.10
N TYR A 74 -12.72 -4.50 2.03
CA TYR A 74 -12.91 -5.78 2.68
C TYR A 74 -14.29 -5.89 3.35
N VAL A 75 -14.73 -4.85 4.06
CA VAL A 75 -16.04 -4.84 4.72
C VAL A 75 -17.19 -4.94 3.71
N PHE A 76 -17.12 -4.14 2.63
CA PHE A 76 -18.17 -4.19 1.60
C PHE A 76 -18.24 -5.52 0.88
N ASP A 77 -17.07 -6.09 0.51
CA ASP A 77 -17.02 -7.38 -0.16
C ASP A 77 -17.47 -8.52 0.74
N PHE A 78 -17.14 -8.46 2.04
CA PHE A 78 -17.61 -9.44 3.00
C PHE A 78 -19.13 -9.40 3.17
N LEU A 79 -19.74 -8.22 3.18
CA LEU A 79 -21.19 -8.06 3.19
C LEU A 79 -21.83 -8.64 1.92
N ILE A 80 -21.20 -8.43 0.76
CA ILE A 80 -21.67 -9.01 -0.50
C ILE A 80 -21.58 -10.54 -0.46
N LEU A 81 -20.47 -11.10 0.04
CA LEU A 81 -20.31 -12.54 0.20
C LEU A 81 -21.35 -13.16 1.13
N ILE A 82 -21.70 -12.50 2.24
CA ILE A 82 -22.80 -12.94 3.12
C ILE A 82 -24.11 -12.97 2.35
N GLY A 83 -24.42 -11.95 1.55
CA GLY A 83 -25.60 -11.93 0.70
C GLY A 83 -25.62 -13.04 -0.34
N GLN A 84 -24.48 -13.33 -0.96
CA GLN A 84 -24.32 -14.41 -1.93
C GLN A 84 -24.42 -15.81 -1.29
N ALA A 85 -24.10 -15.94 0.01
CA ALA A 85 -24.18 -17.21 0.72
C ALA A 85 -25.59 -17.84 0.74
N LEU A 86 -26.61 -17.02 0.50
CA LEU A 86 -28.00 -17.49 0.41
C LEU A 86 -28.33 -18.12 -0.95
N PHE A 87 -27.51 -17.84 -1.99
CA PHE A 87 -27.85 -18.21 -3.37
C PHE A 87 -26.77 -19.03 -4.06
N CYS A 88 -25.54 -19.05 -3.53
CA CYS A 88 -24.40 -19.72 -4.12
C CYS A 88 -23.98 -20.98 -3.38
N ASP A 89 -23.29 -21.86 -4.08
CA ASP A 89 -22.71 -23.07 -3.49
C ASP A 89 -21.65 -22.72 -2.42
N LYS A 90 -21.60 -23.52 -1.37
CA LYS A 90 -20.68 -23.33 -0.24
C LYS A 90 -19.21 -23.28 -0.67
N GLU A 91 -18.82 -24.11 -1.65
CA GLU A 91 -17.45 -24.10 -2.19
C GLU A 91 -17.13 -22.78 -2.91
N ALA A 92 -18.08 -22.27 -3.70
CA ALA A 92 -17.88 -20.99 -4.40
C ALA A 92 -17.69 -19.83 -3.43
N ILE A 93 -18.39 -19.84 -2.29
CA ILE A 93 -18.23 -18.83 -1.24
C ILE A 93 -16.84 -18.90 -0.61
N LEU A 94 -16.33 -20.13 -0.32
CA LEU A 94 -15.00 -20.31 0.25
C LEU A 94 -13.91 -19.79 -0.70
N TYR A 95 -14.02 -20.07 -2.01
CA TYR A 95 -13.12 -19.49 -3.01
C TYR A 95 -13.26 -17.98 -3.14
N GLY A 96 -14.47 -17.44 -2.99
CA GLY A 96 -14.72 -16.00 -2.93
C GLY A 96 -14.03 -15.34 -1.73
N ILE A 97 -14.12 -15.93 -0.55
CA ILE A 97 -13.41 -15.46 0.65
C ILE A 97 -11.89 -15.47 0.42
N LEU A 98 -11.35 -16.56 -0.13
CA LEU A 98 -9.92 -16.67 -0.43
C LEU A 98 -9.46 -15.58 -1.42
N LEU A 99 -10.25 -15.32 -2.46
CA LEU A 99 -10.00 -14.27 -3.44
C LEU A 99 -10.00 -12.89 -2.79
N VAL A 100 -11.04 -12.57 -1.99
CA VAL A 100 -11.17 -11.28 -1.29
C VAL A 100 -10.00 -11.06 -0.32
N MET A 101 -9.63 -12.07 0.46
CA MET A 101 -8.48 -11.96 1.36
C MET A 101 -7.18 -11.70 0.60
N THR A 102 -6.95 -12.44 -0.48
CA THR A 102 -5.73 -12.32 -1.29
C THR A 102 -5.63 -10.94 -1.90
N TYR A 103 -6.67 -10.46 -2.59
CA TYR A 103 -6.59 -9.16 -3.25
C TYR A 103 -6.50 -8.00 -2.25
N THR A 104 -7.17 -8.09 -1.09
CA THR A 104 -7.13 -7.03 -0.08
C THR A 104 -5.73 -6.88 0.53
N ILE A 105 -5.04 -8.00 0.80
CA ILE A 105 -3.65 -7.97 1.29
C ILE A 105 -2.72 -7.33 0.25
N VAL A 106 -2.85 -7.71 -1.02
CA VAL A 106 -2.04 -7.15 -2.10
C VAL A 106 -2.31 -5.66 -2.28
N LEU A 107 -3.57 -5.29 -2.31
CA LEU A 107 -4.03 -3.89 -2.40
C LEU A 107 -3.41 -3.03 -1.29
N ASP A 108 -3.53 -3.48 -0.04
CA ASP A 108 -2.99 -2.74 1.11
C ASP A 108 -1.49 -2.53 0.98
N LYS A 109 -0.74 -3.58 0.61
CA LYS A 109 0.71 -3.47 0.37
C LYS A 109 1.03 -2.44 -0.72
N ILE A 110 0.28 -2.42 -1.82
CA ILE A 110 0.52 -1.49 -2.93
C ILE A 110 0.20 -0.05 -2.52
N LEU A 111 -0.88 0.17 -1.77
CA LEU A 111 -1.24 1.50 -1.29
C LEU A 111 -0.18 2.09 -0.36
N VAL A 112 0.45 1.26 0.47
CA VAL A 112 1.47 1.69 1.43
C VAL A 112 2.88 1.82 0.81
N ILE A 113 3.16 1.13 -0.31
CA ILE A 113 4.48 1.20 -0.98
C ILE A 113 4.86 2.66 -1.28
N GLY A 114 6.02 3.07 -0.80
CA GLY A 114 6.58 4.42 -1.03
C GLY A 114 6.01 5.53 -0.16
N GLN A 115 5.02 5.24 0.71
CA GLN A 115 4.56 6.16 1.76
C GLN A 115 5.28 5.94 3.09
N ALA A 116 6.00 4.82 3.22
CA ALA A 116 6.78 4.54 4.41
C ALA A 116 7.91 5.56 4.58
N GLN A 117 7.85 6.30 5.67
CA GLN A 117 8.89 7.22 6.11
C GLN A 117 9.64 6.59 7.27
N THR A 118 10.95 6.78 7.28
CA THR A 118 11.81 6.32 8.38
C THR A 118 12.26 7.51 9.19
N GLN A 119 11.97 7.44 10.48
CA GLN A 119 12.51 8.37 11.45
C GLN A 119 13.94 7.94 11.80
N VAL A 120 14.90 8.80 11.54
CA VAL A 120 16.32 8.56 11.86
C VAL A 120 16.74 9.46 13.00
N LYS A 121 17.39 8.88 13.99
CA LYS A 121 18.01 9.57 15.11
C LYS A 121 19.52 9.46 14.96
N ILE A 122 20.21 10.60 14.92
CA ILE A 122 21.66 10.66 14.75
C ILE A 122 22.25 11.34 16.00
N ILE A 123 23.17 10.65 16.63
CA ILE A 123 23.92 11.15 17.78
C ILE A 123 25.37 11.23 17.37
N SER A 124 25.94 12.43 17.34
CA SER A 124 27.32 12.66 16.93
C SER A 124 27.85 13.93 17.61
N GLN A 125 29.17 13.96 17.82
CA GLN A 125 29.85 15.19 18.27
C GLN A 125 29.85 16.27 17.16
N LYS A 126 29.68 15.87 15.88
CA LYS A 126 29.59 16.77 14.72
C LYS A 126 28.15 17.02 14.29
N SER A 127 27.25 17.17 15.28
CA SER A 127 25.82 17.35 15.01
C SER A 127 25.52 18.52 14.07
N ASP A 128 26.24 19.63 14.19
CA ASP A 128 25.99 20.83 13.40
C ASP A 128 26.37 20.65 11.94
N GLU A 129 27.54 20.02 11.66
CA GLU A 129 27.98 19.70 10.29
C GLU A 129 26.99 18.72 9.61
N ILE A 130 26.56 17.71 10.33
CA ILE A 130 25.59 16.71 9.83
C ILE A 130 24.23 17.35 9.58
N ASN A 131 23.78 18.21 10.48
CA ASN A 131 22.53 18.95 10.34
C ASN A 131 22.54 19.84 9.09
N GLU A 132 23.62 20.57 8.88
CA GLU A 132 23.81 21.39 7.68
C GLU A 132 23.83 20.53 6.40
N ALA A 133 24.48 19.37 6.42
CA ALA A 133 24.50 18.45 5.29
C ALA A 133 23.12 17.88 4.97
N ILE A 134 22.32 17.51 5.98
CA ILE A 134 20.95 17.04 5.80
C ILE A 134 20.08 18.14 5.17
N THR A 135 20.14 19.34 5.70
CA THR A 135 19.31 20.47 5.26
C THR A 135 19.68 20.94 3.86
N ARG A 136 20.98 21.07 3.56
CA ARG A 136 21.45 21.61 2.27
C ARG A 136 21.56 20.59 1.16
N LYS A 137 22.03 19.35 1.45
CA LYS A 137 22.27 18.33 0.41
C LYS A 137 21.10 17.41 0.18
N MET A 138 20.24 17.22 1.19
CA MET A 138 19.08 16.36 1.08
C MET A 138 17.77 17.12 0.98
N ASP A 139 17.76 18.43 1.25
CA ASP A 139 16.57 19.27 1.29
C ASP A 139 15.48 18.67 2.21
N ARG A 140 15.93 18.26 3.42
CA ARG A 140 15.04 17.64 4.42
C ARG A 140 15.11 18.41 5.72
N GLY A 141 13.93 18.54 6.35
CA GLY A 141 13.82 19.11 7.68
C GLY A 141 14.48 18.22 8.72
N SER A 142 15.07 18.85 9.72
CA SER A 142 15.64 18.18 10.88
C SER A 142 15.25 18.92 12.16
N THR A 143 15.19 18.19 13.26
CA THR A 143 14.93 18.74 14.60
C THR A 143 16.12 18.43 15.47
N LEU A 144 16.70 19.44 16.10
CA LEU A 144 17.76 19.27 17.08
C LEU A 144 17.11 19.08 18.47
N LEU A 145 17.44 17.97 19.10
CA LEU A 145 17.04 17.65 20.47
C LEU A 145 18.25 17.76 21.38
N HIS A 146 18.16 18.58 22.41
CA HIS A 146 19.20 18.63 23.44
C HIS A 146 19.07 17.40 24.33
N THR A 147 20.13 16.61 24.36
CA THR A 147 20.18 15.33 25.10
C THR A 147 21.39 15.32 26.03
N GLU A 148 21.31 14.50 27.05
CA GLU A 148 22.41 14.24 27.98
C GLU A 148 22.77 12.75 27.90
N THR A 149 24.06 12.46 27.88
CA THR A 149 24.53 11.07 27.87
C THR A 149 24.32 10.44 29.24
N GLY A 150 23.77 9.21 29.28
CA GLY A 150 23.43 8.55 30.53
C GLY A 150 24.63 8.18 31.42
N TYR A 151 25.84 8.00 30.84
CA TYR A 151 27.04 7.62 31.60
C TYR A 151 27.94 8.81 31.98
N LEU A 152 28.18 9.69 31.01
CA LEU A 152 29.10 10.83 31.20
C LEU A 152 28.39 12.12 31.61
N HIS A 153 27.05 12.13 31.61
CA HIS A 153 26.24 13.33 31.84
C HIS A 153 26.65 14.53 31.00
N SER A 154 27.25 14.26 29.84
CA SER A 154 27.65 15.30 28.92
C SER A 154 26.47 15.71 28.02
N ARG A 155 26.33 17.02 27.83
CA ARG A 155 25.29 17.57 26.94
C ARG A 155 25.73 17.41 25.49
N GLN A 156 24.81 16.93 24.64
CA GLN A 156 25.02 16.79 23.21
C GLN A 156 23.70 16.97 22.46
N ASN A 157 23.82 17.25 21.18
CA ASN A 157 22.63 17.39 20.31
C ASN A 157 22.36 16.08 19.59
N MET A 158 21.10 15.64 19.58
CA MET A 158 20.61 14.56 18.75
C MET A 158 19.82 15.16 17.59
N ILE A 159 20.12 14.75 16.38
CA ILE A 159 19.40 15.15 15.17
C ILE A 159 18.29 14.13 14.93
N LEU A 160 17.07 14.61 14.82
CA LEU A 160 15.91 13.84 14.41
C LEU A 160 15.52 14.29 13.01
N THR A 161 15.49 13.37 12.05
CA THR A 161 15.01 13.64 10.69
C THR A 161 14.08 12.53 10.22
N VAL A 162 13.12 12.89 9.37
CA VAL A 162 12.18 11.95 8.77
C VAL A 162 12.43 11.93 7.27
N ILE A 163 12.81 10.78 6.76
CA ILE A 163 13.19 10.58 5.36
C ILE A 163 12.47 9.37 4.77
N SER A 164 12.44 9.30 3.44
CA SER A 164 11.97 8.10 2.77
C SER A 164 13.00 6.97 2.87
N ASN A 165 12.55 5.71 2.85
CA ASN A 165 13.45 4.55 2.87
C ASN A 165 14.50 4.57 1.74
N ARG A 166 14.19 5.22 0.62
CA ARG A 166 15.11 5.36 -0.53
C ARG A 166 16.27 6.31 -0.23
N GLU A 167 16.05 7.28 0.63
CA GLU A 167 17.05 8.29 0.99
C GLU A 167 17.97 7.83 2.13
N LEU A 168 17.63 6.71 2.80
CA LEU A 168 18.43 6.19 3.91
C LEU A 168 19.87 5.90 3.50
N SER A 169 20.09 5.32 2.31
CA SER A 169 21.43 5.06 1.78
C SER A 169 22.24 6.34 1.57
N LYS A 170 21.57 7.40 1.07
CA LYS A 170 22.22 8.71 0.87
C LYS A 170 22.57 9.37 2.21
N LEU A 171 21.68 9.25 3.19
CA LEU A 171 21.93 9.75 4.55
C LEU A 171 23.14 9.03 5.18
N ASN A 172 23.20 7.70 5.07
CA ASN A 172 24.34 6.94 5.60
C ASN A 172 25.68 7.38 5.00
N GLN A 173 25.71 7.68 3.71
CA GLN A 173 26.93 8.20 3.05
C GLN A 173 27.32 9.61 3.51
N LEU A 174 26.36 10.40 4.01
CA LEU A 174 26.64 11.75 4.52
C LEU A 174 27.12 11.75 5.99
N VAL A 175 26.77 10.70 6.73
CA VAL A 175 27.07 10.59 8.18
C VAL A 175 28.35 9.78 8.44
N MET A 176 28.73 8.91 7.52
CA MET A 176 29.97 8.15 7.56
C MET A 176 31.13 8.93 6.93
#